data_c845d5b6d34ab176ed594f0dfc691aa9
#
_entry.id   c845d5b6d34ab176ed594f0dfc691aa9
#
_cell.length_a   1.000
_cell.length_b   1.000
_cell.length_c   1.000
_cell.angle_alpha   90.00
_cell.angle_beta   90.00
_cell.angle_gamma   90.00
#
_symmetry.space_group_name_H-M   'P 1'
#
loop_
_entity.id
_entity.type
_entity.pdbx_description
1 polymer ?
#
loop_
_entity_poly.entity_id
_entity_poly.type
_entity_poly.pdbx_seq_one_letter_code
_entity_poly.pdbx_strand_id
1 'polypeptide(L)'
;MRSAHFLLPVAIMLSSTACMSTYRMPAGMPSASLRVPPGVTTWICANGPAQILPRGKDGRARIPAGERISIGANFASSDGYMNYYCSAGVSLQPEKDAGYYQDFETEGNRCAAIVYRETDNERVGLTFEPTMERSGPGCSR
;
A
#
# COMPACT_ATOMS: atom_id res chain seq x y z
N MET A 1 -31.37 -58.94 1.86
CA MET A 1 -30.52 -58.02 1.07
C MET A 1 -30.70 -56.61 1.59
N ARG A 2 -29.75 -56.07 2.36
CA ARG A 2 -29.80 -54.73 2.95
C ARG A 2 -28.87 -53.82 2.14
N SER A 3 -29.47 -52.89 1.36
CA SER A 3 -28.73 -51.88 0.61
C SER A 3 -28.25 -50.77 1.56
N ALA A 4 -26.95 -50.66 1.74
CA ALA A 4 -26.30 -49.57 2.48
C ALA A 4 -26.10 -48.38 1.52
N HIS A 5 -26.82 -47.29 1.75
CA HIS A 5 -26.61 -46.01 1.03
C HIS A 5 -25.44 -45.28 1.70
N PHE A 6 -24.34 -45.22 0.99
CA PHE A 6 -23.17 -44.40 1.35
C PHE A 6 -23.47 -42.95 0.94
N LEU A 7 -23.75 -42.09 1.94
CA LEU A 7 -23.83 -40.64 1.75
C LEU A 7 -22.40 -40.07 1.78
N LEU A 8 -21.89 -39.67 0.61
CA LEU A 8 -20.65 -38.92 0.50
C LEU A 8 -20.90 -37.49 0.95
N PRO A 9 -20.14 -36.95 1.93
CA PRO A 9 -20.19 -35.51 2.24
C PRO A 9 -19.49 -34.71 1.14
N VAL A 10 -20.24 -33.88 0.45
CA VAL A 10 -19.69 -32.85 -0.47
C VAL A 10 -19.09 -31.75 0.37
N ALA A 11 -17.78 -31.71 0.46
CA ALA A 11 -17.04 -30.61 1.08
C ALA A 11 -17.10 -29.39 0.14
N ILE A 12 -17.93 -28.41 0.47
CA ILE A 12 -17.96 -27.11 -0.23
C ILE A 12 -16.73 -26.33 0.19
N MET A 13 -15.71 -26.28 -0.68
CA MET A 13 -14.59 -25.38 -0.53
C MET A 13 -15.06 -23.95 -0.79
N LEU A 14 -15.28 -23.17 0.27
CA LEU A 14 -15.42 -21.72 0.17
C LEU A 14 -14.09 -21.11 -0.22
N SER A 15 -13.92 -20.81 -1.48
CA SER A 15 -12.81 -19.97 -1.98
C SER A 15 -13.01 -18.55 -1.47
N SER A 16 -12.32 -18.19 -0.38
CA SER A 16 -12.25 -16.81 0.10
C SER A 16 -11.40 -16.00 -0.88
N THR A 17 -12.06 -15.26 -1.78
CA THR A 17 -11.42 -14.20 -2.56
C THR A 17 -10.96 -13.12 -1.57
N ALA A 18 -9.67 -13.07 -1.30
CA ALA A 18 -9.09 -12.05 -0.42
C ALA A 18 -9.09 -10.70 -1.15
N CYS A 19 -10.19 -9.96 -1.08
CA CYS A 19 -10.23 -8.56 -1.47
C CYS A 19 -9.45 -7.75 -0.43
N MET A 20 -8.49 -6.91 -0.87
CA MET A 20 -7.82 -5.97 0.02
C MET A 20 -8.86 -4.98 0.57
N SER A 21 -8.91 -4.83 1.89
CA SER A 21 -9.76 -3.84 2.54
C SER A 21 -9.18 -2.43 2.36
N THR A 22 -10.04 -1.41 2.47
CA THR A 22 -9.61 0.00 2.44
C THR A 22 -9.15 0.42 3.83
N TYR A 23 -7.97 1.04 3.91
CA TYR A 23 -7.45 1.59 5.14
C TYR A 23 -8.31 2.74 5.65
N ARG A 24 -8.58 2.73 6.94
CA ARG A 24 -9.25 3.81 7.66
C ARG A 24 -8.39 4.20 8.86
N MET A 25 -8.00 5.46 8.88
CA MET A 25 -7.24 6.02 9.99
C MET A 25 -8.05 5.93 11.30
N PRO A 26 -7.53 5.28 12.36
CA PRO A 26 -8.19 5.24 13.65
C PRO A 26 -8.37 6.64 14.24
N ALA A 27 -9.50 6.87 14.91
CA ALA A 27 -9.76 8.15 15.55
C ALA A 27 -8.76 8.42 16.69
N GLY A 28 -8.27 9.65 16.79
CA GLY A 28 -7.36 10.08 17.86
C GLY A 28 -5.90 9.68 17.67
N MET A 29 -5.55 8.92 16.65
CA MET A 29 -4.13 8.62 16.36
C MET A 29 -3.40 9.85 15.77
N PRO A 30 -2.13 10.09 16.18
CA PRO A 30 -1.28 11.05 15.49
C PRO A 30 -1.19 10.71 14.00
N SER A 31 -1.23 11.71 13.15
CA SER A 31 -1.23 11.49 11.71
C SER A 31 -0.29 12.44 10.99
N ALA A 32 0.15 11.99 9.82
CA ALA A 32 0.85 12.74 8.81
C ALA A 32 0.02 12.76 7.52
N SER A 33 0.41 13.60 6.58
CA SER A 33 -0.22 13.74 5.27
C SER A 33 0.70 13.18 4.19
N LEU A 34 0.20 12.26 3.37
CA LEU A 34 0.94 11.68 2.25
C LEU A 34 0.29 12.08 0.92
N ARG A 35 1.03 12.72 0.03
CA ARG A 35 0.61 12.89 -1.36
C ARG A 35 0.81 11.58 -2.10
N VAL A 36 -0.27 11.05 -2.65
CA VAL A 36 -0.34 9.74 -3.30
C VAL A 36 -0.25 9.90 -4.82
N PRO A 37 0.62 9.15 -5.53
CA PRO A 37 0.75 9.25 -6.97
C PRO A 37 -0.55 8.82 -7.67
N PRO A 38 -0.91 9.47 -8.79
CA PRO A 38 -2.03 9.03 -9.62
C PRO A 38 -1.65 7.78 -10.44
N GLY A 39 -2.65 7.03 -10.90
CA GLY A 39 -2.46 5.92 -11.85
C GLY A 39 -1.92 4.62 -11.25
N VAL A 40 -1.71 4.56 -9.94
CA VAL A 40 -1.29 3.36 -9.22
C VAL A 40 -2.23 3.07 -8.05
N THR A 41 -2.26 1.82 -7.61
CA THR A 41 -2.99 1.45 -6.39
C THR A 41 -2.01 1.50 -5.22
N THR A 42 -2.13 2.53 -4.39
CA THR A 42 -1.31 2.66 -3.18
C THR A 42 -1.86 1.79 -2.05
N TRP A 43 -0.97 1.14 -1.34
CA TRP A 43 -1.29 0.33 -0.17
C TRP A 43 -0.47 0.75 1.05
N ILE A 44 -0.98 0.41 2.23
CA ILE A 44 -0.35 0.65 3.52
C ILE A 44 -0.43 -0.59 4.41
N CYS A 45 0.62 -0.82 5.19
CA CYS A 45 0.67 -1.76 6.29
C CYS A 45 0.93 -0.98 7.59
N ALA A 46 -0.12 -0.80 8.36
CA ALA A 46 -0.06 -0.21 9.69
C ALA A 46 -0.56 -1.26 10.69
N ASN A 47 0.37 -2.00 11.31
CA ASN A 47 0.08 -3.05 12.30
C ASN A 47 -0.87 -4.19 11.83
N GLY A 48 -0.84 -4.53 10.53
CA GLY A 48 -1.70 -5.56 9.98
C GLY A 48 -1.42 -5.87 8.51
N PRO A 49 -2.33 -6.59 7.84
CA PRO A 49 -2.21 -6.90 6.43
C PRO A 49 -2.28 -5.63 5.58
N ALA A 50 -1.81 -5.74 4.33
CA ALA A 50 -1.89 -4.65 3.38
C ALA A 50 -3.35 -4.23 3.13
N GLN A 51 -3.57 -2.92 3.18
CA GLN A 51 -4.87 -2.30 2.90
C GLN A 51 -4.70 -1.23 1.83
N ILE A 52 -5.72 -1.01 1.01
CA ILE A 52 -5.70 0.07 0.02
C ILE A 52 -5.72 1.40 0.77
N LEU A 53 -4.76 2.27 0.47
CA LEU A 53 -4.72 3.62 1.00
C LEU A 53 -5.55 4.55 0.10
N PRO A 54 -6.71 5.05 0.57
CA PRO A 54 -7.58 5.87 -0.26
C PRO A 54 -6.95 7.23 -0.52
N ARG A 55 -6.98 7.67 -1.77
CA ARG A 55 -6.57 9.00 -2.17
C ARG A 55 -7.74 9.97 -1.99
N GLY A 56 -7.53 11.04 -1.21
CA GLY A 56 -8.48 12.13 -1.07
C GLY A 56 -8.64 12.96 -2.36
N LYS A 57 -9.63 13.84 -2.38
CA LYS A 57 -9.89 14.74 -3.54
C LYS A 57 -8.74 15.70 -3.81
N ASP A 58 -7.99 16.06 -2.77
CA ASP A 58 -6.77 16.87 -2.81
C ASP A 58 -5.51 16.09 -3.24
N GLY A 59 -5.64 14.80 -3.54
CA GLY A 59 -4.54 13.91 -3.89
C GLY A 59 -3.76 13.38 -2.69
N ARG A 60 -4.23 13.63 -1.47
CA ARG A 60 -3.57 13.23 -0.23
C ARG A 60 -4.32 12.12 0.50
N ALA A 61 -3.58 11.41 1.32
CA ALA A 61 -4.10 10.43 2.28
C ALA A 61 -3.56 10.74 3.68
N ARG A 62 -4.31 10.37 4.71
CA ARG A 62 -3.82 10.41 6.09
C ARG A 62 -3.17 9.08 6.44
N ILE A 63 -1.97 9.15 7.01
CA ILE A 63 -1.20 7.99 7.46
C ILE A 63 -0.86 8.12 8.94
N PRO A 64 -0.68 6.99 9.68
CA PRO A 64 -0.26 7.03 11.08
C PRO A 64 1.11 7.67 11.22
N ALA A 65 1.32 8.39 12.32
CA ALA A 65 2.58 9.00 12.68
C ALA A 65 3.08 8.48 14.03
N GLY A 66 4.41 8.47 14.22
CA GLY A 66 5.05 8.03 15.46
C GLY A 66 5.36 6.53 15.52
N GLU A 67 4.84 5.73 14.61
CA GLU A 67 5.13 4.30 14.48
C GLU A 67 5.68 3.96 13.08
N ARG A 68 6.40 2.83 12.97
CA ARG A 68 6.91 2.36 11.68
C ARG A 68 5.77 1.73 10.89
N ILE A 69 5.60 2.20 9.67
CA ILE A 69 4.63 1.69 8.71
C ILE A 69 5.32 1.31 7.40
N SER A 70 4.70 0.46 6.60
CA SER A 70 5.13 0.25 5.21
C SER A 70 4.10 0.83 4.26
N ILE A 71 4.57 1.50 3.23
CA ILE A 71 3.76 2.10 2.16
C ILE A 71 4.33 1.65 0.83
N GLY A 72 3.46 1.33 -0.10
CA GLY A 72 3.88 0.99 -1.44
C GLY A 72 2.78 1.20 -2.46
N ALA A 73 3.07 0.81 -3.69
CA ALA A 73 2.10 0.87 -4.76
C ALA A 73 2.20 -0.35 -5.68
N ASN A 74 1.09 -0.65 -6.32
CA ASN A 74 0.96 -1.64 -7.37
C ASN A 74 0.64 -0.91 -8.67
N PHE A 75 1.37 -1.26 -9.71
CA PHE A 75 1.13 -0.83 -11.07
C PHE A 75 0.74 -2.02 -11.92
N ALA A 76 -0.32 -1.87 -12.70
CA ALA A 76 -0.73 -2.83 -13.70
C ALA A 76 -1.09 -2.09 -14.99
N SER A 77 -0.57 -2.55 -16.10
CA SER A 77 -0.84 -1.99 -17.43
C SER A 77 -0.87 -3.10 -18.48
N SER A 78 -1.55 -2.86 -19.59
CA SER A 78 -1.56 -3.75 -20.75
C SER A 78 -1.47 -2.91 -22.01
N ASP A 79 -0.66 -3.35 -22.97
CA ASP A 79 -0.57 -2.76 -24.31
C ASP A 79 -1.37 -3.55 -25.37
N GLY A 80 -2.15 -4.56 -24.91
CA GLY A 80 -2.94 -5.45 -25.77
C GLY A 80 -2.17 -6.71 -26.17
N TYR A 81 -0.87 -6.75 -26.04
CA TYR A 81 -0.01 -7.92 -26.31
C TYR A 81 0.63 -8.47 -25.03
N MET A 82 1.02 -7.59 -24.12
CA MET A 82 1.66 -7.94 -22.85
C MET A 82 0.98 -7.25 -21.68
N ASN A 83 0.97 -7.95 -20.54
CA ASN A 83 0.56 -7.40 -19.26
C ASN A 83 1.79 -7.10 -18.42
N TYR A 84 1.88 -5.88 -17.94
CA TYR A 84 2.93 -5.39 -17.05
C TYR A 84 2.37 -5.29 -15.65
N TYR A 85 3.07 -5.84 -14.70
CA TYR A 85 2.73 -5.75 -13.29
C TYR A 85 3.98 -5.60 -12.45
N CYS A 86 3.97 -4.64 -11.54
CA CYS A 86 5.01 -4.56 -10.52
C CYS A 86 4.47 -3.96 -9.22
N SER A 87 5.15 -4.30 -8.13
CA SER A 87 4.86 -3.81 -6.79
C SER A 87 6.17 -3.41 -6.11
N ALA A 88 6.17 -2.25 -5.47
CA ALA A 88 7.29 -1.78 -4.67
C ALA A 88 6.79 -1.05 -3.44
N GLY A 89 7.58 -1.10 -2.37
CA GLY A 89 7.27 -0.42 -1.13
C GLY A 89 8.50 -0.04 -0.32
N VAL A 90 8.28 0.84 0.63
CA VAL A 90 9.25 1.29 1.62
C VAL A 90 8.62 1.25 3.01
N SER A 91 9.44 1.08 4.04
CA SER A 91 9.03 1.32 5.42
C SER A 91 9.61 2.65 5.91
N LEU A 92 8.86 3.36 6.73
CA LEU A 92 9.26 4.62 7.32
C LEU A 92 8.54 4.85 8.65
N GLN A 93 9.02 5.84 9.42
CA GLN A 93 8.37 6.28 10.65
C GLN A 93 7.94 7.75 10.48
N PRO A 94 6.68 8.00 10.05
CA PRO A 94 6.23 9.36 9.81
C PRO A 94 6.19 10.20 11.09
N GLU A 95 6.55 11.47 10.98
CA GLU A 95 6.39 12.44 12.06
C GLU A 95 4.98 13.04 12.03
N LYS A 96 4.46 13.35 13.22
CA LYS A 96 3.16 13.97 13.36
C LYS A 96 3.11 15.32 12.64
N ASP A 97 2.00 15.58 11.95
CA ASP A 97 1.69 16.80 11.20
C ASP A 97 2.66 17.09 10.03
N ALA A 98 3.59 16.17 9.73
CA ALA A 98 4.49 16.30 8.59
C ALA A 98 3.78 15.97 7.27
N GLY A 99 4.28 16.58 6.18
CA GLY A 99 3.89 16.30 4.81
C GLY A 99 4.88 15.36 4.13
N TYR A 100 4.36 14.44 3.34
CA TYR A 100 5.15 13.48 2.58
C TYR A 100 4.66 13.42 1.13
N TYR A 101 5.56 13.06 0.23
CA TYR A 101 5.30 12.78 -1.16
C TYR A 101 5.81 11.38 -1.51
N GLN A 102 4.93 10.53 -1.99
CA GLN A 102 5.33 9.23 -2.53
C GLN A 102 5.55 9.35 -4.03
N ASP A 103 6.74 8.97 -4.47
CA ASP A 103 7.08 8.75 -5.86
C ASP A 103 7.06 7.26 -6.19
N PHE A 104 6.63 6.92 -7.39
CA PHE A 104 6.57 5.54 -7.85
C PHE A 104 7.01 5.49 -9.31
N GLU A 105 8.21 5.00 -9.50
CA GLU A 105 8.84 4.88 -10.81
C GLU A 105 8.64 3.48 -11.39
N THR A 106 8.36 3.40 -12.68
CA THR A 106 8.20 2.13 -13.40
C THR A 106 9.09 2.09 -14.63
N GLU A 107 9.78 0.96 -14.83
CA GLU A 107 10.57 0.68 -16.04
C GLU A 107 10.34 -0.78 -16.45
N GLY A 108 9.46 -1.00 -17.42
CA GLY A 108 9.01 -2.34 -17.79
C GLY A 108 8.35 -3.06 -16.61
N ASN A 109 8.88 -4.22 -16.21
CA ASN A 109 8.43 -4.99 -15.05
C ASN A 109 9.15 -4.65 -13.75
N ARG A 110 9.97 -3.59 -13.74
CA ARG A 110 10.64 -3.09 -12.54
C ARG A 110 9.97 -1.84 -12.05
N CYS A 111 9.88 -1.70 -10.74
CA CYS A 111 9.41 -0.48 -10.12
C CYS A 111 10.14 -0.20 -8.81
N ALA A 112 10.12 1.08 -8.43
CA ALA A 112 10.67 1.56 -7.17
C ALA A 112 9.65 2.51 -6.52
N ALA A 113 9.54 2.40 -5.20
CA ALA A 113 8.82 3.37 -4.38
C ALA A 113 9.83 4.19 -3.60
N ILE A 114 9.62 5.49 -3.55
CA ILE A 114 10.45 6.45 -2.80
C ILE A 114 9.50 7.37 -2.05
N VAL A 115 9.83 7.71 -0.82
CA VAL A 115 9.08 8.69 -0.03
C VAL A 115 9.99 9.85 0.30
N TYR A 116 9.54 11.04 -0.02
CA TYR A 116 10.16 12.30 0.31
C TYR A 116 9.37 12.98 1.42
N ARG A 117 10.07 13.70 2.27
CA ARG A 117 9.47 14.63 3.23
C ARG A 117 9.32 15.99 2.56
N GLU A 118 8.13 16.58 2.66
CA GLU A 118 7.89 17.95 2.23
C GLU A 118 8.55 18.91 3.23
N THR A 119 9.21 19.94 2.72
CA THR A 119 9.89 20.96 3.53
C THR A 119 9.32 22.34 3.23
N ASP A 120 9.38 23.23 4.20
CA ASP A 120 9.00 24.65 4.03
C ASP A 120 10.03 25.43 3.19
N ASN A 121 11.11 24.79 2.74
CA ASN A 121 12.12 25.42 1.92
C ASN A 121 11.66 25.50 0.46
N GLU A 122 11.27 26.67 0.00
CA GLU A 122 10.75 26.91 -1.36
C GLU A 122 11.75 26.53 -2.47
N ARG A 123 13.06 26.44 -2.18
CA ARG A 123 14.08 26.06 -3.17
C ARG A 123 14.24 24.56 -3.33
N VAL A 124 14.07 23.79 -2.24
CA VAL A 124 14.28 22.33 -2.24
C VAL A 124 12.94 21.60 -2.31
N GLY A 125 11.93 22.06 -1.58
CA GLY A 125 10.58 21.51 -1.55
C GLY A 125 10.46 20.10 -0.98
N LEU A 126 11.37 19.19 -1.34
CA LEU A 126 11.38 17.78 -0.95
C LEU A 126 12.77 17.36 -0.48
N THR A 127 12.83 16.55 0.57
CA THR A 127 14.04 15.84 1.03
C THR A 127 13.74 14.36 1.17
N PHE A 128 14.76 13.51 1.06
CA PHE A 128 14.58 12.09 1.37
C PHE A 128 14.12 11.93 2.82
N GLU A 129 13.14 11.04 3.02
CA GLU A 129 12.74 10.68 4.38
C GLU A 129 13.85 9.89 5.07
N PRO A 130 14.45 10.40 6.18
CA PRO A 130 15.64 9.79 6.78
C PRO A 130 15.37 8.42 7.42
N THR A 131 14.12 8.13 7.81
CA THR A 131 13.74 6.83 8.40
C THR A 131 13.35 5.79 7.36
N MET A 132 13.43 6.15 6.06
CA MET A 132 13.01 5.28 4.97
C MET A 132 13.96 4.11 4.79
N GLU A 133 13.40 2.91 4.72
CA GLU A 133 14.09 1.66 4.40
C GLU A 133 13.35 0.94 3.28
N ARG A 134 14.07 0.21 2.45
CA ARG A 134 13.42 -0.65 1.45
C ARG A 134 12.59 -1.72 2.15
N SER A 135 11.33 -1.87 1.76
CA SER A 135 10.52 -3.00 2.13
C SER A 135 10.22 -3.86 0.90
N GLY A 136 9.93 -5.13 1.11
CA GLY A 136 9.45 -6.00 0.04
C GLY A 136 8.07 -5.58 -0.49
N PRO A 137 7.59 -6.22 -1.56
CA PRO A 137 6.23 -6.00 -2.06
C PRO A 137 5.24 -6.56 -1.03
N GLY A 138 4.61 -5.68 -0.27
CA GLY A 138 3.62 -6.03 0.75
C GLY A 138 4.11 -5.84 2.20
N CYS A 139 3.33 -6.35 3.13
CA CYS A 139 3.61 -6.24 4.57
C CYS A 139 4.56 -7.37 4.98
N SER A 140 5.87 -7.10 5.09
CA SER A 140 6.78 -7.98 5.79
C SER A 140 6.55 -7.84 7.31
N ARG A 141 6.38 -8.99 7.97
CA ARG A 141 6.39 -9.07 9.45
C ARG A 141 7.81 -9.04 9.96
#